data_7778ef97fe5afbf92975f4e3e7badfb8
#
_entry.id   7778ef97fe5afbf92975f4e3e7badfb8
#
_cell.length_a   1.000
_cell.length_b   1.000
_cell.length_c   1.000
_cell.angle_alpha   90.00
_cell.angle_beta   90.00
_cell.angle_gamma   90.00
#
_symmetry.space_group_name_H-M   'P 1'
#
loop_
_entity.id
_entity.type
_entity.pdbx_description
1 polymer ?
#
loop_
_entity_poly.entity_id
_entity_poly.type
_entity_poly.pdbx_seq_one_letter_code
_entity_poly.pdbx_strand_id
1 'polypeptide(L)'
;MKIFHLSAECYPVAKVGGLADVVGALPKYQNQMGMEAAVVMPFYERKFVQENEWEVKFQASSLLGTRRFYFEVLKEKTNKLGFELFLIKIPGLLDRENVYSYPDETEQFIAFQIAFLDWINWSQQSPDLIHCHDHHTGLVPFLLYNSSLYKRLSETPSVLTIHNGQYHGAFGWSKLGLLPEIDISKTGLLEWNGAINPLASAVKCCWKYTAVSPSYLEELTIKSNGMEYLFYLERAKGTGIINGIDTEIWNPKTDAMIAENYSTQKLAAGKSKNKIALCERFKLSTDRPLISFIGRLVGEKGADLLPEAIKRSIIAHPAGVNFCLLGAGEVVLQDELTALQKEFPDQCSVFIGYDEALAHLVYAGSDFLLMPSRVEPCGLNQLYALRYGTIPMVRVTGGLKDTVIDFGDEGGYGIRFLQASVVDITEAVSRAVELYQDAAKVQSIRKRMMALDFSWDRSAKEYINLYESLKPAI
;
A
#
# COMPACT_ATOMS: atom_id res chain seq x y z
N MET A 1 17.17 15.01 -11.02
CA MET A 1 16.61 15.45 -9.72
C MET A 1 16.97 14.41 -8.70
N LYS A 2 17.60 14.83 -7.61
CA LYS A 2 17.98 13.96 -6.47
C LYS A 2 16.87 13.94 -5.43
N ILE A 3 16.29 12.76 -5.18
CA ILE A 3 15.12 12.56 -4.34
C ILE A 3 15.46 11.60 -3.22
N PHE A 4 15.18 11.95 -1.98
CA PHE A 4 15.19 11.02 -0.86
C PHE A 4 13.77 10.65 -0.45
N HIS A 5 13.42 9.37 -0.57
CA HIS A 5 12.19 8.80 -0.02
C HIS A 5 12.46 8.35 1.42
N LEU A 6 11.77 8.96 2.38
CA LEU A 6 11.83 8.56 3.78
C LEU A 6 10.62 7.69 4.11
N SER A 7 10.86 6.51 4.65
CA SER A 7 9.79 5.57 4.99
C SER A 7 10.14 4.69 6.17
N ALA A 8 9.12 4.26 6.91
CA ALA A 8 9.26 3.20 7.91
C ALA A 8 9.37 1.81 7.28
N GLU A 9 8.85 1.63 6.08
CA GLU A 9 8.82 0.35 5.37
C GLU A 9 9.38 0.48 3.94
N CYS A 10 9.98 -0.59 3.44
CA CYS A 10 10.38 -0.74 2.03
C CYS A 10 10.53 -2.24 1.73
N TYR A 11 9.79 -2.76 0.74
CA TYR A 11 9.97 -4.13 0.27
C TYR A 11 11.27 -4.26 -0.55
N PRO A 12 12.08 -5.32 -0.39
CA PRO A 12 11.87 -6.50 0.46
C PRO A 12 12.50 -6.40 1.87
N VAL A 13 12.95 -5.23 2.29
CA VAL A 13 13.69 -5.03 3.56
C VAL A 13 12.80 -5.26 4.77
N ALA A 14 11.68 -4.53 4.83
CA ALA A 14 10.68 -4.67 5.87
C ALA A 14 9.29 -4.34 5.29
N LYS A 15 8.33 -5.22 5.50
CA LYS A 15 6.95 -5.07 5.00
C LYS A 15 5.95 -5.43 6.08
N VAL A 16 5.00 -4.54 6.32
CA VAL A 16 3.79 -4.74 7.12
C VAL A 16 2.55 -4.48 6.28
N GLY A 17 2.59 -3.45 5.41
CA GLY A 17 1.48 -3.04 4.58
C GLY A 17 1.85 -2.63 3.15
N GLY A 18 0.90 -2.02 2.45
CA GLY A 18 1.09 -1.54 1.08
C GLY A 18 2.10 -0.40 0.93
N LEU A 19 2.42 0.30 2.04
CA LEU A 19 3.49 1.30 2.08
C LEU A 19 4.82 0.71 1.57
N ALA A 20 5.16 -0.50 2.05
CA ALA A 20 6.40 -1.18 1.65
C ALA A 20 6.46 -1.44 0.13
N ASP A 21 5.35 -1.85 -0.47
CA ASP A 21 5.27 -2.14 -1.90
C ASP A 21 5.50 -0.87 -2.74
N VAL A 22 4.92 0.25 -2.33
CA VAL A 22 5.10 1.53 -3.01
C VAL A 22 6.54 2.01 -2.91
N VAL A 23 7.12 2.02 -1.71
CA VAL A 23 8.50 2.51 -1.50
C VAL A 23 9.54 1.55 -2.10
N GLY A 24 9.23 0.27 -2.19
CA GLY A 24 10.07 -0.72 -2.88
C GLY A 24 10.01 -0.65 -4.41
N ALA A 25 9.01 0.03 -4.98
CA ALA A 25 8.82 0.11 -6.42
C ALA A 25 9.04 1.52 -6.99
N LEU A 26 8.35 2.54 -6.48
CA LEU A 26 8.35 3.90 -7.04
C LEU A 26 9.76 4.45 -7.33
N PRO A 27 10.76 4.38 -6.42
CA PRO A 27 12.09 4.91 -6.69
C PRO A 27 12.81 4.19 -7.85
N LYS A 28 12.60 2.87 -8.02
CA LYS A 28 13.13 2.08 -9.14
C LYS A 28 12.67 2.67 -10.47
N TYR A 29 11.37 2.91 -10.62
CA TYR A 29 10.79 3.43 -11.87
C TYR A 29 11.14 4.90 -12.09
N GLN A 30 11.28 5.69 -11.03
CA GLN A 30 11.79 7.06 -11.13
C GLN A 30 13.23 7.09 -11.65
N ASN A 31 14.09 6.17 -11.19
CA ASN A 31 15.47 6.04 -11.69
C ASN A 31 15.53 5.61 -13.15
N GLN A 32 14.64 4.70 -13.57
CA GLN A 32 14.52 4.33 -14.99
C GLN A 32 14.11 5.51 -15.90
N MET A 33 13.44 6.51 -15.32
CA MET A 33 13.05 7.76 -16.00
C MET A 33 14.05 8.90 -15.82
N GLY A 34 15.27 8.61 -15.31
CA GLY A 34 16.36 9.59 -15.22
C GLY A 34 16.37 10.43 -13.93
N MET A 35 15.62 10.04 -12.90
CA MET A 35 15.77 10.61 -11.57
C MET A 35 16.91 9.93 -10.80
N GLU A 36 17.35 10.56 -9.72
CA GLU A 36 18.28 9.98 -8.73
C GLU A 36 17.50 9.77 -7.41
N ALA A 37 16.58 8.80 -7.42
CA ALA A 37 15.77 8.46 -6.26
C ALA A 37 16.48 7.44 -5.38
N ALA A 38 16.52 7.70 -4.08
CA ALA A 38 17.07 6.85 -3.05
C ALA A 38 16.05 6.66 -1.92
N VAL A 39 16.13 5.53 -1.21
CA VAL A 39 15.29 5.24 -0.04
C VAL A 39 16.13 5.34 1.23
N VAL A 40 15.56 5.99 2.24
CA VAL A 40 16.12 6.06 3.60
C VAL A 40 15.08 5.50 4.57
N MET A 41 15.46 4.50 5.35
CA MET A 41 14.57 3.86 6.32
C MET A 41 15.32 3.45 7.60
N PRO A 42 14.60 3.13 8.70
CA PRO A 42 15.23 2.56 9.87
C PRO A 42 15.90 1.21 9.57
N PHE A 43 16.95 0.91 10.28
CA PHE A 43 17.57 -0.41 10.30
C PHE A 43 16.68 -1.36 11.12
N TYR A 44 16.31 -2.48 10.53
CA TYR A 44 15.61 -3.55 11.23
C TYR A 44 16.41 -4.84 11.16
N GLU A 45 16.41 -5.64 12.24
CA GLU A 45 17.06 -6.96 12.25
C GLU A 45 16.25 -7.98 11.45
N ARG A 46 16.22 -7.81 10.14
CA ARG A 46 15.47 -8.62 9.19
C ARG A 46 16.40 -9.42 8.28
N LYS A 47 15.88 -10.50 7.72
CA LYS A 47 16.58 -11.41 6.81
C LYS A 47 17.33 -10.66 5.69
N PHE A 48 16.67 -9.70 5.03
CA PHE A 48 17.30 -8.91 3.96
C PHE A 48 18.55 -8.19 4.46
N VAL A 49 18.51 -7.61 5.65
CA VAL A 49 19.64 -6.87 6.21
C VAL A 49 20.81 -7.80 6.55
N GLN A 50 20.51 -9.00 7.04
CA GLN A 50 21.51 -10.02 7.40
C GLN A 50 22.17 -10.67 6.17
N GLU A 51 21.45 -10.81 5.05
CA GLU A 51 21.91 -11.46 3.82
C GLU A 51 22.60 -10.51 2.83
N ASN A 52 22.70 -9.21 3.14
CA ASN A 52 23.30 -8.22 2.25
C ASN A 52 24.50 -7.54 2.88
N GLU A 53 25.33 -6.94 2.03
CA GLU A 53 26.53 -6.21 2.45
C GLU A 53 26.24 -4.71 2.54
N TRP A 54 26.78 -4.10 3.59
CA TRP A 54 26.56 -2.69 3.92
C TRP A 54 27.89 -1.93 3.97
N GLU A 55 27.86 -0.68 3.53
CA GLU A 55 28.94 0.28 3.66
C GLU A 55 28.50 1.41 4.60
N VAL A 56 29.30 1.70 5.62
CA VAL A 56 29.08 2.84 6.50
C VAL A 56 29.39 4.13 5.74
N LYS A 57 28.39 4.92 5.46
CA LYS A 57 28.53 6.21 4.75
C LYS A 57 28.68 7.40 5.69
N PHE A 58 28.12 7.30 6.89
CA PHE A 58 28.17 8.38 7.86
C PHE A 58 27.99 7.83 9.28
N GLN A 59 28.65 8.47 10.24
CA GLN A 59 28.52 8.15 11.67
C GLN A 59 28.55 9.46 12.46
N ALA A 60 27.63 9.60 13.39
CA ALA A 60 27.56 10.76 14.26
C ALA A 60 26.80 10.47 15.56
N SER A 61 26.71 11.47 16.40
CA SER A 61 25.81 11.46 17.56
C SER A 61 24.91 12.69 17.54
N SER A 62 23.66 12.50 17.92
CA SER A 62 22.66 13.55 18.00
C SER A 62 21.95 13.53 19.36
N LEU A 63 20.96 14.40 19.54
CA LEU A 63 20.18 14.50 20.77
C LEU A 63 18.72 14.19 20.51
N LEU A 64 18.16 13.34 21.36
CA LEU A 64 16.73 13.14 21.51
C LEU A 64 16.34 13.79 22.84
N GLY A 65 15.91 15.04 22.79
CA GLY A 65 15.82 15.89 23.97
C GLY A 65 17.18 16.11 24.62
N THR A 66 17.34 15.69 25.86
CA THR A 66 18.64 15.77 26.59
C THR A 66 19.48 14.50 26.47
N ARG A 67 18.90 13.41 25.91
CA ARG A 67 19.59 12.13 25.76
C ARG A 67 20.38 12.09 24.46
N ARG A 68 21.70 11.88 24.57
CA ARG A 68 22.54 11.65 23.38
C ARG A 68 22.32 10.24 22.85
N PHE A 69 22.18 10.11 21.52
CA PHE A 69 22.19 8.84 20.81
C PHE A 69 23.24 8.88 19.70
N TYR A 70 23.80 7.71 19.42
CA TYR A 70 24.72 7.49 18.31
C TYR A 70 23.94 6.89 17.14
N PHE A 71 24.32 7.24 15.91
CA PHE A 71 23.72 6.66 14.73
C PHE A 71 24.72 6.43 13.59
N GLU A 72 24.44 5.46 12.77
CA GLU A 72 25.15 5.13 11.54
C GLU A 72 24.20 5.17 10.36
N VAL A 73 24.68 5.65 9.22
CA VAL A 73 24.01 5.55 7.93
C VAL A 73 24.72 4.49 7.10
N LEU A 74 24.03 3.42 6.84
CA LEU A 74 24.51 2.26 6.10
C LEU A 74 23.93 2.28 4.69
N LYS A 75 24.77 2.14 3.65
CA LYS A 75 24.35 2.02 2.26
C LYS A 75 24.44 0.56 1.81
N GLU A 76 23.41 0.04 1.15
CA GLU A 76 23.44 -1.24 0.47
C GLU A 76 24.41 -1.19 -0.71
N LYS A 77 25.32 -2.18 -0.84
CA LYS A 77 26.43 -2.13 -1.80
C LYS A 77 26.08 -2.52 -3.23
N THR A 78 25.08 -3.37 -3.43
CA THR A 78 24.84 -4.02 -4.73
C THR A 78 23.89 -3.22 -5.64
N ASN A 79 23.11 -2.30 -5.09
CA ASN A 79 22.06 -1.53 -5.80
C ASN A 79 21.04 -2.43 -6.55
N LYS A 80 20.86 -3.66 -6.08
CA LYS A 80 20.01 -4.68 -6.74
C LYS A 80 18.51 -4.33 -6.75
N LEU A 81 18.09 -3.36 -5.93
CA LEU A 81 16.70 -2.89 -5.89
C LEU A 81 16.37 -1.88 -7.00
N GLY A 82 17.40 -1.42 -7.77
CA GLY A 82 17.23 -0.40 -8.81
C GLY A 82 17.23 1.04 -8.26
N PHE A 83 17.50 1.19 -6.96
CA PHE A 83 17.70 2.47 -6.28
C PHE A 83 18.72 2.32 -5.15
N GLU A 84 19.33 3.42 -4.73
CA GLU A 84 20.18 3.43 -3.54
C GLU A 84 19.33 3.28 -2.27
N LEU A 85 19.71 2.33 -1.43
CA LEU A 85 19.07 2.09 -0.13
C LEU A 85 20.01 2.47 1.00
N PHE A 86 19.51 3.33 1.88
CA PHE A 86 20.19 3.75 3.10
C PHE A 86 19.39 3.31 4.33
N LEU A 87 20.08 2.70 5.29
CA LEU A 87 19.51 2.34 6.58
C LEU A 87 20.11 3.23 7.67
N ILE A 88 19.27 3.79 8.52
CA ILE A 88 19.71 4.51 9.73
C ILE A 88 19.65 3.54 10.90
N LYS A 89 20.83 3.22 11.45
CA LYS A 89 20.98 2.38 12.62
C LYS A 89 21.19 3.23 13.86
N ILE A 90 20.35 3.04 14.87
CA ILE A 90 20.47 3.64 16.20
C ILE A 90 20.41 2.50 17.21
N PRO A 91 21.56 2.15 17.84
CA PRO A 91 21.63 1.00 18.75
C PRO A 91 20.63 1.09 19.90
N GLY A 92 19.90 -0.01 20.13
CA GLY A 92 18.88 -0.12 21.16
C GLY A 92 17.55 0.57 20.84
N LEU A 93 17.44 1.25 19.68
CA LEU A 93 16.24 2.00 19.30
C LEU A 93 15.69 1.56 17.93
N LEU A 94 16.51 1.45 16.89
CA LEU A 94 16.11 1.08 15.54
C LEU A 94 16.63 -0.29 15.08
N ASP A 95 17.55 -0.91 15.80
CA ASP A 95 18.10 -2.23 15.53
C ASP A 95 17.25 -3.33 16.16
N ARG A 96 15.96 -3.37 15.78
CA ARG A 96 14.95 -4.28 16.31
C ARG A 96 14.26 -5.06 15.19
N GLU A 97 13.61 -6.16 15.55
CA GLU A 97 12.97 -7.04 14.58
C GLU A 97 11.67 -6.45 14.01
N ASN A 98 10.79 -5.92 14.86
CA ASN A 98 9.52 -5.39 14.42
C ASN A 98 9.61 -3.94 13.95
N VAL A 99 8.79 -3.59 12.97
CA VAL A 99 8.69 -2.22 12.46
C VAL A 99 7.92 -1.35 13.44
N TYR A 100 6.84 -1.88 14.01
CA TYR A 100 5.88 -1.18 14.86
C TYR A 100 5.62 -1.90 16.18
N SER A 101 4.79 -1.26 17.01
CA SER A 101 4.26 -1.82 18.24
C SER A 101 5.23 -1.87 19.43
N TYR A 102 6.25 -1.04 19.44
CA TYR A 102 7.10 -0.83 20.61
C TYR A 102 6.56 0.30 21.48
N PRO A 103 6.70 0.22 22.81
CA PRO A 103 6.25 1.29 23.73
C PRO A 103 6.92 2.66 23.49
N ASP A 104 8.12 2.67 22.93
CA ASP A 104 8.93 3.83 22.59
C ASP A 104 8.91 4.18 21.09
N GLU A 105 7.84 3.81 20.39
CA GLU A 105 7.69 4.05 18.95
C GLU A 105 7.78 5.54 18.58
N THR A 106 7.26 6.42 19.45
CA THR A 106 7.40 7.88 19.26
C THR A 106 8.87 8.30 19.22
N GLU A 107 9.65 7.83 20.20
CA GLU A 107 11.10 8.07 20.32
C GLU A 107 11.86 7.51 19.11
N GLN A 108 11.50 6.32 18.66
CA GLN A 108 12.11 5.68 17.48
C GLN A 108 11.98 6.55 16.24
N PHE A 109 10.76 6.97 15.90
CA PHE A 109 10.53 7.73 14.68
C PHE A 109 10.96 9.19 14.78
N ILE A 110 10.97 9.81 15.97
CA ILE A 110 11.61 11.13 16.16
C ILE A 110 13.11 11.03 15.94
N ALA A 111 13.77 10.06 16.57
CA ALA A 111 15.22 9.88 16.44
C ALA A 111 15.64 9.54 15.00
N PHE A 112 14.86 8.73 14.29
CA PHE A 112 15.05 8.43 12.87
C PHE A 112 15.05 9.70 12.00
N GLN A 113 14.05 10.57 12.19
CA GLN A 113 13.90 11.80 11.43
C GLN A 113 15.02 12.81 11.75
N ILE A 114 15.42 12.93 13.03
CA ILE A 114 16.56 13.76 13.43
C ILE A 114 17.86 13.24 12.80
N ALA A 115 18.13 11.94 12.91
CA ALA A 115 19.34 11.34 12.33
C ALA A 115 19.42 11.53 10.81
N PHE A 116 18.30 11.41 10.10
CA PHE A 116 18.25 11.72 8.67
C PHE A 116 18.61 13.18 8.37
N LEU A 117 17.95 14.12 9.05
CA LEU A 117 18.20 15.55 8.84
C LEU A 117 19.64 15.95 9.19
N ASP A 118 20.17 15.43 10.30
CA ASP A 118 21.55 15.65 10.70
C ASP A 118 22.52 15.09 9.68
N TRP A 119 22.28 13.87 9.19
CA TRP A 119 23.13 13.27 8.16
C TRP A 119 23.20 14.15 6.91
N ILE A 120 22.07 14.50 6.30
CA ILE A 120 22.07 15.29 5.05
C ILE A 120 22.59 16.72 5.27
N ASN A 121 22.38 17.27 6.46
CA ASN A 121 22.87 18.61 6.81
C ASN A 121 24.39 18.62 7.00
N TRP A 122 24.95 17.70 7.79
CA TRP A 122 26.39 17.66 8.11
C TRP A 122 27.23 17.08 6.98
N SER A 123 26.71 16.13 6.20
CA SER A 123 27.41 15.60 5.03
C SER A 123 27.28 16.48 3.78
N GLN A 124 26.72 17.68 3.91
CA GLN A 124 26.54 18.64 2.82
C GLN A 124 25.72 18.08 1.64
N GLN A 125 24.85 17.10 1.90
CA GLN A 125 23.91 16.60 0.89
C GLN A 125 22.91 17.71 0.52
N SER A 126 22.62 17.83 -0.75
CA SER A 126 21.67 18.81 -1.27
C SER A 126 20.62 18.08 -2.13
N PRO A 127 19.61 17.44 -1.51
CA PRO A 127 18.53 16.85 -2.27
C PRO A 127 17.71 17.96 -2.95
N ASP A 128 17.23 17.67 -4.17
CA ASP A 128 16.28 18.54 -4.85
C ASP A 128 14.87 18.40 -4.26
N LEU A 129 14.59 17.27 -3.59
CA LEU A 129 13.29 16.98 -2.97
C LEU A 129 13.41 15.90 -1.89
N ILE A 130 12.66 16.08 -0.82
CA ILE A 130 12.45 15.07 0.23
C ILE A 130 11.00 14.59 0.16
N HIS A 131 10.82 13.28 -0.04
CA HIS A 131 9.52 12.64 -0.10
C HIS A 131 9.26 11.80 1.15
N CYS A 132 8.40 12.28 2.01
CA CYS A 132 7.99 11.64 3.26
C CYS A 132 6.81 10.69 3.03
N HIS A 133 6.80 9.56 3.73
CA HIS A 133 5.72 8.56 3.65
C HIS A 133 5.09 8.34 5.01
N ASP A 134 3.79 8.66 5.14
CA ASP A 134 2.98 8.57 6.35
C ASP A 134 3.54 9.33 7.57
N HIS A 135 2.89 9.17 8.72
CA HIS A 135 3.20 9.91 9.95
C HIS A 135 4.61 9.64 10.52
N HIS A 136 5.19 8.48 10.23
CA HIS A 136 6.51 8.09 10.74
C HIS A 136 7.63 9.03 10.30
N THR A 137 7.40 9.77 9.21
CA THR A 137 8.31 10.76 8.64
C THR A 137 7.72 12.17 8.65
N GLY A 138 6.59 12.32 9.32
CA GLY A 138 5.73 13.50 9.22
C GLY A 138 6.26 14.76 9.92
N LEU A 139 7.28 14.64 10.79
CA LEU A 139 7.90 15.79 11.42
C LEU A 139 9.02 16.42 10.56
N VAL A 140 9.50 15.70 9.53
CA VAL A 140 10.58 16.21 8.65
C VAL A 140 10.21 17.55 8.00
N PRO A 141 9.03 17.75 7.38
CA PRO A 141 8.68 19.05 6.80
C PRO A 141 8.68 20.19 7.83
N PHE A 142 8.17 19.94 9.04
CA PHE A 142 8.18 20.93 10.10
C PHE A 142 9.60 21.32 10.51
N LEU A 143 10.45 20.33 10.77
CA LEU A 143 11.84 20.55 11.20
C LEU A 143 12.67 21.26 10.14
N LEU A 144 12.50 20.91 8.85
CA LEU A 144 13.18 21.59 7.74
C LEU A 144 12.95 23.10 7.74
N TYR A 145 11.74 23.53 8.03
CA TYR A 145 11.35 24.94 7.84
C TYR A 145 11.32 25.75 9.15
N ASN A 146 11.30 25.07 10.31
CA ASN A 146 11.10 25.74 11.60
C ASN A 146 12.19 25.42 12.64
N SER A 147 13.28 24.74 12.24
CA SER A 147 14.46 24.54 13.09
C SER A 147 15.65 25.32 12.55
N SER A 148 16.31 26.11 13.42
CA SER A 148 17.52 26.83 13.08
C SER A 148 18.68 25.92 12.67
N LEU A 149 18.69 24.67 13.14
CA LEU A 149 19.71 23.68 12.83
C LEU A 149 19.72 23.28 11.35
N TYR A 150 18.57 23.32 10.70
CA TYR A 150 18.41 22.85 9.30
C TYR A 150 18.20 23.98 8.30
N LYS A 151 18.56 25.23 8.67
CA LYS A 151 18.39 26.42 7.83
C LYS A 151 18.96 26.26 6.41
N ARG A 152 20.07 25.52 6.25
CA ARG A 152 20.65 25.23 4.93
C ARG A 152 19.70 24.46 4.01
N LEU A 153 18.79 23.69 4.58
CA LEU A 153 17.84 22.82 3.86
C LEU A 153 16.44 23.46 3.74
N SER A 154 16.23 24.66 4.26
CA SER A 154 14.88 25.28 4.35
C SER A 154 14.22 25.57 3.02
N GLU A 155 14.98 25.63 1.93
CA GLU A 155 14.44 25.81 0.57
C GLU A 155 14.19 24.48 -0.17
N THR A 156 14.52 23.35 0.46
CA THR A 156 14.30 22.03 -0.15
C THR A 156 12.81 21.68 -0.12
N PRO A 157 12.15 21.47 -1.29
CA PRO A 157 10.76 21.04 -1.34
C PRO A 157 10.54 19.72 -0.61
N SER A 158 9.44 19.62 0.12
CA SER A 158 8.99 18.36 0.72
C SER A 158 7.62 17.96 0.18
N VAL A 159 7.47 16.67 -0.11
CA VAL A 159 6.22 16.02 -0.48
C VAL A 159 5.88 14.98 0.58
N LEU A 160 4.60 14.80 0.89
CA LEU A 160 4.11 13.73 1.75
C LEU A 160 3.21 12.81 0.94
N THR A 161 3.41 11.48 0.99
CA THR A 161 2.40 10.51 0.56
C THR A 161 1.69 9.90 1.75
N ILE A 162 0.36 9.94 1.72
CA ILE A 162 -0.52 9.35 2.72
C ILE A 162 -1.01 8.00 2.19
N HIS A 163 -0.51 6.91 2.79
CA HIS A 163 -0.92 5.54 2.47
C HIS A 163 -2.12 5.09 3.28
N ASN A 164 -2.18 5.51 4.56
CA ASN A 164 -3.34 5.29 5.41
C ASN A 164 -3.52 6.44 6.40
N GLY A 165 -4.44 7.35 6.10
CA GLY A 165 -4.76 8.52 6.93
C GLY A 165 -5.53 8.22 8.22
N GLN A 166 -5.74 6.94 8.58
CA GLN A 166 -6.29 6.56 9.88
C GLN A 166 -5.24 6.58 10.99
N TYR A 167 -3.94 6.52 10.64
CA TYR A 167 -2.82 6.49 11.58
C TYR A 167 -2.08 7.83 11.55
N HIS A 168 -2.10 8.53 12.68
CA HIS A 168 -1.57 9.90 12.77
C HIS A 168 -0.22 10.00 13.49
N GLY A 169 0.13 9.00 14.30
CA GLY A 169 1.32 9.02 15.15
C GLY A 169 1.26 10.07 16.28
N ALA A 170 0.05 10.48 16.70
CA ALA A 170 -0.14 11.54 17.68
C ALA A 170 0.42 11.17 19.06
N PHE A 171 1.03 12.14 19.75
CA PHE A 171 1.59 11.99 21.08
C PHE A 171 1.44 13.26 21.93
N GLY A 172 1.59 13.12 23.24
CA GLY A 172 1.38 14.21 24.20
C GLY A 172 2.45 15.29 24.15
N TRP A 173 2.09 16.51 24.52
CA TRP A 173 2.96 17.68 24.59
C TRP A 173 4.16 17.51 25.55
N SER A 174 4.08 16.61 26.53
CA SER A 174 5.20 16.25 27.40
C SER A 174 6.44 15.75 26.63
N LYS A 175 6.24 15.27 25.40
CA LYS A 175 7.31 14.81 24.51
C LYS A 175 7.86 15.90 23.56
N LEU A 176 7.35 17.14 23.61
CA LEU A 176 7.88 18.24 22.80
C LEU A 176 9.39 18.41 22.97
N GLY A 177 9.87 18.25 24.21
CA GLY A 177 11.29 18.34 24.51
C GLY A 177 12.19 17.27 23.86
N LEU A 178 11.63 16.26 23.17
CA LEU A 178 12.40 15.30 22.37
C LEU A 178 12.84 15.90 21.03
N LEU A 179 12.14 16.93 20.53
CA LEU A 179 12.49 17.59 19.28
C LEU A 179 13.77 18.42 19.43
N PRO A 180 14.53 18.63 18.34
CA PRO A 180 15.66 19.56 18.35
C PRO A 180 15.18 21.01 18.54
N GLU A 181 16.12 21.95 18.59
CA GLU A 181 15.80 23.38 18.66
C GLU A 181 14.85 23.80 17.52
N ILE A 182 13.71 24.36 17.89
CA ILE A 182 12.65 24.81 16.97
C ILE A 182 12.18 26.24 17.33
N ASP A 183 11.59 26.92 16.37
CA ASP A 183 10.87 28.17 16.62
C ASP A 183 9.59 27.89 17.41
N ILE A 184 9.59 28.24 18.69
CA ILE A 184 8.47 28.03 19.60
C ILE A 184 7.20 28.74 19.14
N SER A 185 7.31 29.86 18.42
CA SER A 185 6.13 30.56 17.86
C SER A 185 5.39 29.74 16.80
N LYS A 186 6.01 28.71 16.25
CA LYS A 186 5.49 27.82 15.20
C LYS A 186 4.93 26.49 15.72
N THR A 187 4.94 26.26 17.04
CA THR A 187 4.45 25.00 17.63
C THR A 187 2.98 24.68 17.30
N GLY A 188 2.15 25.70 16.97
CA GLY A 188 0.81 25.47 16.44
C GLY A 188 0.75 24.67 15.13
N LEU A 189 1.86 24.60 14.36
CA LEU A 189 1.97 23.72 13.20
C LEU A 189 2.12 22.24 13.57
N LEU A 190 2.58 21.92 14.78
CA LEU A 190 2.66 20.56 15.31
C LEU A 190 1.32 20.08 15.87
N GLU A 191 0.45 21.01 16.28
CA GLU A 191 -0.75 20.71 17.04
C GLU A 191 -1.91 20.25 16.16
N TRP A 192 -2.60 19.20 16.58
CA TRP A 192 -3.92 18.84 16.09
C TRP A 192 -4.69 18.09 17.17
N ASN A 193 -5.93 18.51 17.44
CA ASN A 193 -6.81 17.92 18.45
C ASN A 193 -6.17 17.81 19.85
N GLY A 194 -5.42 18.81 20.28
CA GLY A 194 -4.81 18.88 21.62
C GLY A 194 -3.50 18.09 21.79
N ALA A 195 -2.98 17.47 20.73
CA ALA A 195 -1.76 16.69 20.74
C ALA A 195 -0.74 17.17 19.68
N ILE A 196 0.51 16.76 19.81
CA ILE A 196 1.47 16.81 18.70
C ILE A 196 1.09 15.70 17.75
N ASN A 197 0.80 16.04 16.50
CA ASN A 197 0.32 15.10 15.49
C ASN A 197 1.24 15.17 14.25
N PRO A 198 2.13 14.17 14.07
CA PRO A 198 3.08 14.17 12.97
C PRO A 198 2.45 14.21 11.58
N LEU A 199 1.33 13.47 11.36
CA LEU A 199 0.66 13.51 10.07
C LEU A 199 0.05 14.88 9.78
N ALA A 200 -0.63 15.49 10.78
CA ALA A 200 -1.18 16.83 10.64
C ALA A 200 -0.09 17.88 10.42
N SER A 201 1.02 17.77 11.14
CA SER A 201 2.17 18.64 10.96
C SER A 201 2.75 18.54 9.54
N ALA A 202 2.88 17.32 9.02
CA ALA A 202 3.34 17.10 7.65
C ALA A 202 2.40 17.75 6.62
N VAL A 203 1.08 17.55 6.74
CA VAL A 203 0.07 18.14 5.84
C VAL A 203 0.12 19.67 5.87
N LYS A 204 0.31 20.29 7.06
CA LYS A 204 0.45 21.74 7.21
C LYS A 204 1.73 22.27 6.58
N CYS A 205 2.85 21.56 6.75
CA CYS A 205 4.19 22.08 6.44
C CYS A 205 4.73 21.67 5.07
N CYS A 206 4.32 20.52 4.50
CA CYS A 206 4.82 20.09 3.19
C CYS A 206 4.35 21.03 2.07
N TRP A 207 5.09 21.06 0.97
CA TRP A 207 4.72 21.85 -0.21
C TRP A 207 3.52 21.22 -0.93
N LYS A 208 3.50 19.90 -1.05
CA LYS A 208 2.38 19.12 -1.60
C LYS A 208 2.23 17.83 -0.81
N TYR A 209 1.01 17.30 -0.75
CA TYR A 209 0.81 15.92 -0.32
C TYR A 209 0.04 15.13 -1.36
N THR A 210 0.26 13.82 -1.36
CA THR A 210 -0.48 12.89 -2.20
C THR A 210 -1.25 11.89 -1.35
N ALA A 211 -2.38 11.43 -1.85
CA ALA A 211 -3.02 10.22 -1.41
C ALA A 211 -2.92 9.17 -2.51
N VAL A 212 -2.99 7.89 -2.15
CA VAL A 212 -2.75 6.78 -3.06
C VAL A 212 -3.91 6.47 -4.01
N SER A 213 -4.91 7.34 -4.07
CA SER A 213 -5.92 7.41 -5.13
C SER A 213 -6.72 8.72 -5.06
N PRO A 214 -7.34 9.18 -6.17
CA PRO A 214 -8.18 10.37 -6.19
C PRO A 214 -9.38 10.29 -5.23
N SER A 215 -10.13 9.19 -5.26
CA SER A 215 -11.27 9.01 -4.38
C SER A 215 -10.88 8.90 -2.91
N TYR A 216 -9.73 8.33 -2.60
CA TYR A 216 -9.23 8.30 -1.23
C TYR A 216 -8.83 9.70 -0.73
N LEU A 217 -8.26 10.53 -1.60
CA LEU A 217 -7.99 11.94 -1.27
C LEU A 217 -9.28 12.68 -0.86
N GLU A 218 -10.38 12.46 -1.59
CA GLU A 218 -11.68 13.00 -1.23
C GLU A 218 -12.21 12.42 0.10
N GLU A 219 -12.09 11.11 0.29
CA GLU A 219 -12.53 10.42 1.51
C GLU A 219 -11.80 10.92 2.77
N LEU A 220 -10.55 11.37 2.68
CA LEU A 220 -9.82 11.96 3.80
C LEU A 220 -10.51 13.22 4.35
N THR A 221 -11.25 13.97 3.53
CA THR A 221 -12.04 15.13 3.98
C THR A 221 -13.36 14.75 4.67
N ILE A 222 -13.72 13.44 4.63
CA ILE A 222 -14.99 12.91 5.16
C ILE A 222 -14.74 12.00 6.35
N LYS A 223 -13.68 11.18 6.28
CA LYS A 223 -13.35 10.18 7.30
C LYS A 223 -11.84 9.97 7.38
N SER A 224 -11.20 10.67 8.30
CA SER A 224 -9.77 10.59 8.55
C SER A 224 -9.42 10.65 10.05
N ASN A 225 -10.30 10.07 10.86
CA ASN A 225 -10.05 9.89 12.30
C ASN A 225 -9.83 11.23 13.05
N GLY A 226 -10.59 12.28 12.66
CA GLY A 226 -10.55 13.62 13.26
C GLY A 226 -9.66 14.62 12.53
N MET A 227 -9.11 14.26 11.35
CA MET A 227 -8.33 15.19 10.51
C MET A 227 -9.13 15.75 9.31
N GLU A 228 -10.43 15.45 9.20
CA GLU A 228 -11.26 15.79 8.05
C GLU A 228 -11.21 17.28 7.71
N TYR A 229 -11.31 18.12 8.74
CA TYR A 229 -11.26 19.58 8.58
C TYR A 229 -9.88 20.07 8.12
N LEU A 230 -8.80 19.46 8.57
CA LEU A 230 -7.45 19.80 8.10
C LEU A 230 -7.29 19.48 6.61
N PHE A 231 -7.68 18.27 6.19
CA PHE A 231 -7.62 17.90 4.78
C PHE A 231 -8.49 18.80 3.89
N TYR A 232 -9.66 19.25 4.40
CA TYR A 232 -10.47 20.22 3.70
C TYR A 232 -9.76 21.58 3.56
N LEU A 233 -9.12 22.10 4.61
CA LEU A 233 -8.38 23.37 4.56
C LEU A 233 -7.19 23.31 3.60
N GLU A 234 -6.43 22.21 3.63
CA GLU A 234 -5.20 22.03 2.87
C GLU A 234 -5.42 21.34 1.49
N ARG A 235 -6.66 21.17 1.06
CA ARG A 235 -7.02 20.41 -0.16
C ARG A 235 -6.32 20.90 -1.43
N ALA A 236 -5.95 22.18 -1.51
CA ALA A 236 -5.22 22.75 -2.64
C ALA A 236 -3.79 22.19 -2.82
N LYS A 237 -3.23 21.58 -1.77
CA LYS A 237 -1.94 20.89 -1.84
C LYS A 237 -2.06 19.42 -2.23
N GLY A 238 -3.26 18.84 -2.14
CA GLY A 238 -3.51 17.41 -2.32
C GLY A 238 -3.58 16.98 -3.77
N THR A 239 -3.03 15.82 -4.08
CA THR A 239 -3.15 15.15 -5.38
C THR A 239 -3.34 13.65 -5.15
N GLY A 240 -4.36 13.04 -5.77
CA GLY A 240 -4.56 11.58 -5.72
C GLY A 240 -3.77 10.92 -6.86
N ILE A 241 -2.85 10.01 -6.54
CA ILE A 241 -2.07 9.25 -7.51
C ILE A 241 -2.24 7.77 -7.21
N ILE A 242 -2.79 7.02 -8.19
CA ILE A 242 -2.99 5.57 -8.04
C ILE A 242 -1.65 4.85 -8.05
N ASN A 243 -1.45 3.91 -7.12
CA ASN A 243 -0.27 3.06 -7.10
C ASN A 243 -0.20 2.18 -8.34
N GLY A 244 1.01 1.95 -8.82
CA GLY A 244 1.25 1.00 -9.90
C GLY A 244 1.41 -0.44 -9.41
N ILE A 245 1.50 -1.37 -10.37
CA ILE A 245 1.98 -2.73 -10.16
C ILE A 245 3.23 -2.98 -11.00
N ASP A 246 4.11 -3.88 -10.52
CA ASP A 246 5.26 -4.34 -11.29
C ASP A 246 4.76 -5.30 -12.38
N THR A 247 4.73 -4.83 -13.63
CA THR A 247 4.21 -5.58 -14.78
C THR A 247 5.20 -6.59 -15.35
N GLU A 248 6.41 -6.69 -14.82
CA GLU A 248 7.36 -7.76 -15.09
C GLU A 248 7.06 -8.98 -14.20
N ILE A 249 6.87 -8.74 -12.90
CA ILE A 249 6.52 -9.76 -11.90
C ILE A 249 5.08 -10.24 -12.12
N TRP A 250 4.13 -9.31 -12.18
CA TRP A 250 2.70 -9.60 -12.36
C TRP A 250 2.34 -9.66 -13.85
N ASN A 251 2.80 -10.71 -14.54
CA ASN A 251 2.63 -10.85 -15.97
C ASN A 251 2.21 -12.28 -16.37
N PRO A 252 0.93 -12.51 -16.70
CA PRO A 252 0.46 -13.85 -17.04
C PRO A 252 1.15 -14.49 -18.24
N LYS A 253 1.92 -13.71 -19.05
CA LYS A 253 2.69 -14.26 -20.19
C LYS A 253 3.97 -14.96 -19.74
N THR A 254 4.56 -14.55 -18.61
CA THR A 254 5.92 -14.97 -18.19
C THR A 254 5.96 -15.43 -16.74
N ASP A 255 4.86 -15.38 -16.02
CA ASP A 255 4.77 -15.73 -14.61
C ASP A 255 5.06 -17.23 -14.39
N ALA A 256 6.13 -17.52 -13.68
CA ALA A 256 6.55 -18.89 -13.37
C ALA A 256 5.73 -19.55 -12.24
N MET A 257 4.88 -18.78 -11.53
CA MET A 257 4.10 -19.26 -10.39
C MET A 257 2.71 -19.75 -10.78
N ILE A 258 2.33 -19.64 -12.07
CA ILE A 258 1.03 -20.11 -12.57
C ILE A 258 1.16 -21.40 -13.36
N ALA A 259 0.07 -22.14 -13.49
CA ALA A 259 0.07 -23.45 -14.15
C ALA A 259 0.26 -23.36 -15.67
N GLU A 260 -0.27 -22.33 -16.30
CA GLU A 260 -0.16 -22.08 -17.73
C GLU A 260 -0.04 -20.59 -18.02
N ASN A 261 1.00 -20.19 -18.76
CA ASN A 261 1.16 -18.82 -19.20
C ASN A 261 0.18 -18.47 -20.34
N TYR A 262 -0.34 -17.25 -20.32
CA TYR A 262 -1.32 -16.81 -21.34
C TYR A 262 -1.25 -15.32 -21.62
N SER A 263 -1.81 -14.97 -22.76
CA SER A 263 -2.02 -13.59 -23.22
C SER A 263 -3.50 -13.38 -23.56
N THR A 264 -3.88 -12.18 -23.94
CA THR A 264 -5.24 -11.86 -24.44
C THR A 264 -5.65 -12.71 -25.66
N GLN A 265 -4.71 -13.22 -26.44
CA GLN A 265 -4.94 -14.08 -27.59
C GLN A 265 -5.26 -15.54 -27.19
N LYS A 266 -4.66 -16.01 -26.09
CA LYS A 266 -4.85 -17.38 -25.55
C LYS A 266 -5.62 -17.36 -24.22
N LEU A 267 -6.40 -16.32 -23.97
CA LEU A 267 -7.03 -16.03 -22.69
C LEU A 267 -7.93 -17.14 -22.17
N ALA A 268 -8.87 -17.63 -22.99
CA ALA A 268 -9.81 -18.66 -22.57
C ALA A 268 -9.10 -19.96 -22.16
N ALA A 269 -8.17 -20.44 -22.98
CA ALA A 269 -7.43 -21.66 -22.70
C ALA A 269 -6.51 -21.52 -21.47
N GLY A 270 -5.79 -20.38 -21.35
CA GLY A 270 -4.92 -20.12 -20.20
C GLY A 270 -5.69 -20.01 -18.90
N LYS A 271 -6.77 -19.24 -18.85
CA LYS A 271 -7.65 -19.14 -17.68
C LYS A 271 -8.23 -20.50 -17.28
N SER A 272 -8.68 -21.32 -18.28
CA SER A 272 -9.23 -22.64 -18.01
C SER A 272 -8.20 -23.57 -17.35
N LYS A 273 -6.98 -23.64 -17.87
CA LYS A 273 -5.90 -24.50 -17.29
C LYS A 273 -5.53 -24.05 -15.87
N ASN A 274 -5.40 -22.76 -15.64
CA ASN A 274 -5.12 -22.24 -14.30
C ASN A 274 -6.28 -22.49 -13.33
N LYS A 275 -7.53 -22.38 -13.80
CA LYS A 275 -8.70 -22.72 -13.00
C LYS A 275 -8.71 -24.20 -12.61
N ILE A 276 -8.40 -25.10 -13.55
CA ILE A 276 -8.28 -26.54 -13.27
C ILE A 276 -7.26 -26.79 -12.17
N ALA A 277 -6.03 -26.25 -12.31
CA ALA A 277 -4.97 -26.42 -11.33
C ALA A 277 -5.35 -25.85 -9.95
N LEU A 278 -6.01 -24.69 -9.91
CA LEU A 278 -6.50 -24.08 -8.67
C LEU A 278 -7.59 -24.92 -8.01
N CYS A 279 -8.59 -25.38 -8.79
CA CYS A 279 -9.69 -26.20 -8.30
C CYS A 279 -9.19 -27.57 -7.79
N GLU A 280 -8.22 -28.19 -8.46
CA GLU A 280 -7.59 -29.43 -8.00
C GLU A 280 -6.93 -29.24 -6.64
N ARG A 281 -6.15 -28.13 -6.47
CA ARG A 281 -5.49 -27.83 -5.19
C ARG A 281 -6.49 -27.61 -4.04
N PHE A 282 -7.63 -27.02 -4.34
CA PHE A 282 -8.67 -26.70 -3.35
C PHE A 282 -9.82 -27.71 -3.29
N LYS A 283 -9.77 -28.79 -4.11
CA LYS A 283 -10.80 -29.83 -4.22
C LYS A 283 -12.19 -29.27 -4.57
N LEU A 284 -12.22 -28.30 -5.48
CA LEU A 284 -13.45 -27.65 -5.95
C LEU A 284 -13.79 -28.10 -7.38
N SER A 285 -15.08 -28.06 -7.77
CA SER A 285 -15.49 -28.32 -9.15
C SER A 285 -15.06 -27.22 -10.11
N THR A 286 -14.62 -27.59 -11.31
CA THR A 286 -14.24 -26.63 -12.37
C THR A 286 -15.44 -26.02 -13.12
N ASP A 287 -16.62 -26.65 -13.02
CA ASP A 287 -17.81 -26.30 -13.83
C ASP A 287 -18.57 -25.09 -13.28
N ARG A 288 -18.26 -24.69 -12.05
CA ARG A 288 -18.91 -23.57 -11.35
C ARG A 288 -18.09 -22.29 -11.46
N PRO A 289 -18.70 -21.09 -11.42
CA PRO A 289 -17.95 -19.85 -11.25
C PRO A 289 -17.14 -19.90 -9.94
N LEU A 290 -15.89 -19.49 -10.01
CA LEU A 290 -14.97 -19.48 -8.88
C LEU A 290 -14.71 -18.03 -8.44
N ILE A 291 -15.19 -17.71 -7.24
CA ILE A 291 -15.00 -16.40 -6.60
C ILE A 291 -13.91 -16.54 -5.54
N SER A 292 -12.88 -15.72 -5.62
CA SER A 292 -11.79 -15.71 -4.64
C SER A 292 -11.80 -14.46 -3.76
N PHE A 293 -11.19 -14.60 -2.59
CA PHE A 293 -10.80 -13.51 -1.72
C PHE A 293 -9.32 -13.69 -1.35
N ILE A 294 -8.53 -12.62 -1.44
CA ILE A 294 -7.13 -12.58 -1.00
C ILE A 294 -6.96 -11.37 -0.10
N GLY A 295 -6.47 -11.55 1.13
CA GLY A 295 -6.20 -10.42 2.00
C GLY A 295 -6.09 -10.75 3.47
N ARG A 296 -5.83 -9.72 4.27
CA ARG A 296 -5.86 -9.84 5.73
C ARG A 296 -7.30 -10.14 6.20
N LEU A 297 -7.44 -11.11 7.08
CA LEU A 297 -8.73 -11.45 7.69
C LEU A 297 -8.99 -10.51 8.87
N VAL A 298 -9.44 -9.29 8.55
CA VAL A 298 -9.74 -8.21 9.51
C VAL A 298 -10.99 -7.45 9.07
N GLY A 299 -11.64 -6.79 10.04
CA GLY A 299 -12.87 -6.02 9.79
C GLY A 299 -12.71 -4.90 8.75
N GLU A 300 -11.53 -4.25 8.66
CA GLU A 300 -11.21 -3.25 7.63
C GLU A 300 -11.39 -3.79 6.20
N LYS A 301 -11.02 -5.05 5.97
CA LYS A 301 -11.17 -5.74 4.67
C LYS A 301 -12.55 -6.37 4.45
N GLY A 302 -13.46 -6.23 5.42
CA GLY A 302 -14.80 -6.83 5.35
C GLY A 302 -14.80 -8.35 5.52
N ALA A 303 -13.72 -8.92 6.09
CA ALA A 303 -13.58 -10.37 6.24
C ALA A 303 -14.61 -10.97 7.19
N ASP A 304 -15.12 -10.20 8.15
CA ASP A 304 -16.20 -10.55 9.07
C ASP A 304 -17.56 -10.76 8.37
N LEU A 305 -17.71 -10.22 7.16
CA LEU A 305 -18.94 -10.40 6.35
C LEU A 305 -18.90 -11.70 5.52
N LEU A 306 -17.71 -12.25 5.26
CA LEU A 306 -17.53 -13.37 4.34
C LEU A 306 -18.25 -14.65 4.76
N PRO A 307 -18.19 -15.10 6.04
CA PRO A 307 -18.83 -16.37 6.43
C PRO A 307 -20.32 -16.40 6.09
N GLU A 308 -21.06 -15.38 6.49
CA GLU A 308 -22.51 -15.31 6.25
C GLU A 308 -22.85 -15.02 4.79
N ALA A 309 -22.10 -14.14 4.12
CA ALA A 309 -22.32 -13.81 2.71
C ALA A 309 -22.08 -15.02 1.80
N ILE A 310 -21.03 -15.79 2.04
CA ILE A 310 -20.71 -17.01 1.30
C ILE A 310 -21.78 -18.07 1.54
N LYS A 311 -22.17 -18.30 2.80
CA LYS A 311 -23.23 -19.26 3.16
C LYS A 311 -24.54 -18.94 2.44
N ARG A 312 -24.99 -17.68 2.50
CA ARG A 312 -26.21 -17.25 1.78
C ARG A 312 -26.07 -17.41 0.29
N SER A 313 -24.93 -17.09 -0.27
CA SER A 313 -24.69 -17.22 -1.72
C SER A 313 -24.74 -18.68 -2.18
N ILE A 314 -24.16 -19.60 -1.43
CA ILE A 314 -24.21 -21.04 -1.73
C ILE A 314 -25.65 -21.55 -1.70
N ILE A 315 -26.42 -21.15 -0.68
CA ILE A 315 -27.85 -21.56 -0.53
C ILE A 315 -28.71 -20.97 -1.66
N ALA A 316 -28.46 -19.73 -2.06
CA ALA A 316 -29.21 -19.05 -3.13
C ALA A 316 -28.89 -19.61 -4.53
N HIS A 317 -27.75 -20.25 -4.72
CA HIS A 317 -27.31 -20.78 -6.01
C HIS A 317 -27.05 -22.31 -5.95
N PRO A 318 -28.08 -23.15 -5.91
CA PRO A 318 -27.92 -24.61 -5.78
C PRO A 318 -27.19 -25.26 -6.95
N ALA A 319 -27.27 -24.68 -8.16
CA ALA A 319 -26.45 -25.09 -9.31
C ALA A 319 -24.94 -24.88 -9.13
N GLY A 320 -24.60 -24.11 -8.13
CA GLY A 320 -23.28 -23.99 -7.56
C GLY A 320 -22.55 -22.71 -7.92
N VAL A 321 -21.86 -22.23 -6.93
CA VAL A 321 -20.80 -21.23 -6.98
C VAL A 321 -19.70 -21.72 -6.05
N ASN A 322 -18.46 -21.52 -6.40
CA ASN A 322 -17.31 -21.91 -5.60
C ASN A 322 -16.62 -20.68 -5.01
N PHE A 323 -16.10 -20.86 -3.79
CA PHE A 323 -15.32 -19.85 -3.09
C PHE A 323 -13.93 -20.38 -2.72
N CYS A 324 -12.91 -19.60 -3.00
CA CYS A 324 -11.51 -19.87 -2.63
C CYS A 324 -10.95 -18.67 -1.88
N LEU A 325 -10.60 -18.86 -0.61
CA LEU A 325 -10.12 -17.78 0.25
C LEU A 325 -8.67 -18.01 0.66
N LEU A 326 -7.86 -16.95 0.55
CA LEU A 326 -6.45 -16.95 0.93
C LEU A 326 -6.20 -15.76 1.85
N GLY A 327 -5.79 -16.01 3.10
CA GLY A 327 -5.48 -14.95 4.03
C GLY A 327 -5.17 -15.39 5.45
N ALA A 328 -4.72 -14.44 6.26
CA ALA A 328 -4.51 -14.61 7.69
C ALA A 328 -4.91 -13.32 8.42
N GLY A 329 -5.22 -13.42 9.71
CA GLY A 329 -5.64 -12.27 10.51
C GLY A 329 -6.23 -12.67 11.84
N GLU A 330 -7.41 -12.12 12.18
CA GLU A 330 -8.10 -12.39 13.43
C GLU A 330 -8.48 -13.87 13.56
N VAL A 331 -8.11 -14.48 14.68
CA VAL A 331 -8.31 -15.92 14.92
C VAL A 331 -9.79 -16.32 14.81
N VAL A 332 -10.68 -15.49 15.33
CA VAL A 332 -12.14 -15.74 15.26
C VAL A 332 -12.59 -15.87 13.80
N LEU A 333 -12.13 -14.98 12.91
CA LEU A 333 -12.50 -15.02 11.50
C LEU A 333 -11.88 -16.23 10.77
N GLN A 334 -10.66 -16.63 11.16
CA GLN A 334 -10.05 -17.84 10.62
C GLN A 334 -10.85 -19.10 11.02
N ASP A 335 -11.31 -19.15 12.25
CA ASP A 335 -12.11 -20.27 12.79
C ASP A 335 -13.49 -20.34 12.11
N GLU A 336 -14.17 -19.20 11.96
CA GLU A 336 -15.47 -19.11 11.26
C GLU A 336 -15.38 -19.55 9.80
N LEU A 337 -14.35 -19.11 9.06
CA LEU A 337 -14.13 -19.52 7.68
C LEU A 337 -13.76 -21.01 7.56
N THR A 338 -12.99 -21.51 8.51
CA THR A 338 -12.65 -22.94 8.57
C THR A 338 -13.88 -23.80 8.89
N ALA A 339 -14.79 -23.31 9.74
CA ALA A 339 -16.08 -23.97 10.00
C ALA A 339 -16.97 -23.97 8.76
N LEU A 340 -17.01 -22.84 8.01
CA LEU A 340 -17.77 -22.75 6.76
C LEU A 340 -17.25 -23.74 5.71
N GLN A 341 -15.95 -23.92 5.58
CA GLN A 341 -15.37 -24.94 4.69
C GLN A 341 -15.82 -26.36 5.07
N LYS A 342 -15.95 -26.66 6.36
CA LYS A 342 -16.45 -27.97 6.82
C LYS A 342 -17.92 -28.15 6.52
N GLU A 343 -18.71 -27.09 6.56
CA GLU A 343 -20.16 -27.10 6.24
C GLU A 343 -20.39 -27.26 4.72
N PHE A 344 -19.53 -26.65 3.88
CA PHE A 344 -19.65 -26.67 2.42
C PHE A 344 -18.34 -27.12 1.71
N PRO A 345 -17.85 -28.34 1.96
CA PRO A 345 -16.52 -28.76 1.51
C PRO A 345 -16.36 -28.80 -0.02
N ASP A 346 -17.45 -28.96 -0.77
CA ASP A 346 -17.45 -29.02 -2.25
C ASP A 346 -17.56 -27.63 -2.92
N GLN A 347 -17.75 -26.55 -2.14
CA GLN A 347 -18.03 -25.22 -2.66
C GLN A 347 -17.20 -24.10 -1.99
N CYS A 348 -16.62 -24.36 -0.82
CA CYS A 348 -15.81 -23.38 -0.12
C CYS A 348 -14.51 -24.00 0.35
N SER A 349 -13.39 -23.38 0.01
CA SER A 349 -12.07 -23.80 0.49
C SER A 349 -11.26 -22.58 0.96
N VAL A 350 -10.55 -22.77 2.07
CA VAL A 350 -9.84 -21.70 2.78
C VAL A 350 -8.39 -22.12 3.02
N PHE A 351 -7.47 -21.26 2.66
CA PHE A 351 -6.05 -21.37 3.02
C PHE A 351 -5.72 -20.27 4.03
N ILE A 352 -5.44 -20.67 5.28
CA ILE A 352 -5.02 -19.74 6.33
C ILE A 352 -3.51 -19.57 6.26
N GLY A 353 -3.06 -18.38 5.89
CA GLY A 353 -1.65 -18.05 5.75
C GLY A 353 -1.36 -17.10 4.60
N TYR A 354 -0.07 -16.90 4.34
CA TYR A 354 0.45 -16.19 3.17
C TYR A 354 1.25 -17.16 2.30
N ASP A 355 0.94 -17.22 1.03
CA ASP A 355 1.66 -17.99 0.02
C ASP A 355 1.62 -17.21 -1.29
N GLU A 356 2.78 -16.68 -1.71
CA GLU A 356 2.88 -15.82 -2.89
C GLU A 356 2.58 -16.58 -4.18
N ALA A 357 3.11 -17.79 -4.34
CA ALA A 357 2.85 -18.60 -5.52
C ALA A 357 1.37 -18.98 -5.62
N LEU A 358 0.74 -19.28 -4.49
CA LEU A 358 -0.70 -19.53 -4.44
C LEU A 358 -1.49 -18.27 -4.80
N ALA A 359 -1.09 -17.08 -4.36
CA ALA A 359 -1.74 -15.83 -4.73
C ALA A 359 -1.73 -15.61 -6.25
N HIS A 360 -0.58 -15.82 -6.91
CA HIS A 360 -0.46 -15.76 -8.38
C HIS A 360 -1.41 -16.75 -9.07
N LEU A 361 -1.45 -17.99 -8.58
CA LEU A 361 -2.37 -19.01 -9.12
C LEU A 361 -3.85 -18.63 -8.90
N VAL A 362 -4.19 -18.03 -7.74
CA VAL A 362 -5.55 -17.54 -7.46
C VAL A 362 -5.94 -16.44 -8.44
N TYR A 363 -5.07 -15.44 -8.69
CA TYR A 363 -5.35 -14.42 -9.71
C TYR A 363 -5.48 -15.02 -11.12
N ALA A 364 -4.68 -16.01 -11.47
CA ALA A 364 -4.74 -16.64 -12.77
C ALA A 364 -5.95 -17.57 -12.94
N GLY A 365 -6.34 -18.30 -11.90
CA GLY A 365 -7.35 -19.38 -11.97
C GLY A 365 -8.77 -18.95 -11.60
N SER A 366 -8.95 -17.89 -10.82
CA SER A 366 -10.28 -17.44 -10.41
C SER A 366 -11.05 -16.77 -11.56
N ASP A 367 -12.36 -16.82 -11.51
CA ASP A 367 -13.23 -16.07 -12.42
C ASP A 367 -13.47 -14.66 -11.90
N PHE A 368 -13.65 -14.54 -10.59
CA PHE A 368 -13.94 -13.29 -9.90
C PHE A 368 -13.08 -13.14 -8.64
N LEU A 369 -12.78 -11.89 -8.28
CA LEU A 369 -12.10 -11.51 -7.03
C LEU A 369 -13.00 -10.60 -6.19
N LEU A 370 -13.40 -11.04 -4.99
CA LEU A 370 -14.24 -10.28 -4.08
C LEU A 370 -13.39 -9.41 -3.13
N MET A 371 -13.71 -8.12 -3.08
CA MET A 371 -13.07 -7.13 -2.21
C MET A 371 -14.11 -6.28 -1.48
N PRO A 372 -14.68 -6.76 -0.35
CA PRO A 372 -15.74 -6.06 0.39
C PRO A 372 -15.19 -5.04 1.40
N SER A 373 -14.06 -4.43 1.12
CA SER A 373 -13.31 -3.56 2.02
C SER A 373 -14.12 -2.37 2.52
N ARG A 374 -14.07 -2.10 3.82
CA ARG A 374 -14.61 -0.87 4.42
C ARG A 374 -13.71 0.33 4.17
N VAL A 375 -12.42 0.09 4.09
CA VAL A 375 -11.40 1.09 3.75
C VAL A 375 -10.40 0.44 2.80
N GLU A 376 -10.18 1.06 1.65
CA GLU A 376 -9.19 0.61 0.66
C GLU A 376 -8.55 1.82 -0.01
N PRO A 377 -7.50 2.42 0.57
CA PRO A 377 -6.90 3.65 0.07
C PRO A 377 -6.53 3.58 -1.42
N CYS A 378 -5.90 2.53 -1.85
CA CYS A 378 -5.62 2.23 -3.24
C CYS A 378 -6.17 0.86 -3.64
N GLY A 379 -5.73 -0.18 -2.93
CA GLY A 379 -5.87 -1.57 -3.34
C GLY A 379 -4.86 -1.94 -4.45
N LEU A 380 -4.26 -3.11 -4.30
CA LEU A 380 -3.40 -3.69 -5.33
C LEU A 380 -4.02 -4.96 -5.91
N ASN A 381 -4.79 -5.68 -5.11
CA ASN A 381 -5.37 -6.97 -5.49
C ASN A 381 -6.28 -6.86 -6.72
N GLN A 382 -7.10 -5.79 -6.83
CA GLN A 382 -7.91 -5.55 -8.03
C GLN A 382 -7.03 -5.27 -9.25
N LEU A 383 -5.89 -4.60 -9.09
CA LEU A 383 -4.97 -4.33 -10.19
C LEU A 383 -4.32 -5.61 -10.71
N TYR A 384 -3.92 -6.51 -9.79
CA TYR A 384 -3.45 -7.84 -10.14
C TYR A 384 -4.57 -8.66 -10.82
N ALA A 385 -5.78 -8.65 -10.27
CA ALA A 385 -6.94 -9.33 -10.87
C ALA A 385 -7.20 -8.84 -12.30
N LEU A 386 -7.23 -7.53 -12.52
CA LEU A 386 -7.38 -6.92 -13.86
C LEU A 386 -6.30 -7.43 -14.82
N ARG A 387 -5.03 -7.46 -14.37
CA ARG A 387 -3.90 -7.89 -15.18
C ARG A 387 -3.98 -9.36 -15.58
N TYR A 388 -4.56 -10.23 -14.70
CA TYR A 388 -4.72 -11.67 -14.92
C TYR A 388 -6.08 -12.05 -15.51
N GLY A 389 -6.95 -11.10 -15.85
CA GLY A 389 -8.26 -11.38 -16.41
C GLY A 389 -9.25 -11.98 -15.40
N THR A 390 -9.06 -11.75 -14.11
CA THR A 390 -10.01 -12.11 -13.05
C THR A 390 -10.86 -10.89 -12.72
N ILE A 391 -12.17 -11.02 -12.87
CA ILE A 391 -13.10 -9.87 -12.80
C ILE A 391 -13.22 -9.42 -11.34
N PRO A 392 -12.87 -8.18 -10.99
CA PRO A 392 -12.99 -7.69 -9.62
C PRO A 392 -14.45 -7.39 -9.26
N MET A 393 -14.84 -7.81 -8.06
CA MET A 393 -16.10 -7.51 -7.40
C MET A 393 -15.81 -6.66 -6.18
N VAL A 394 -16.08 -5.36 -6.23
CA VAL A 394 -15.54 -4.42 -5.26
C VAL A 394 -16.60 -3.52 -4.65
N ARG A 395 -16.42 -3.19 -3.37
CA ARG A 395 -17.15 -2.08 -2.78
C ARG A 395 -16.63 -0.75 -3.35
N VAL A 396 -17.54 0.19 -3.57
CA VAL A 396 -17.22 1.53 -4.08
C VAL A 396 -16.59 2.36 -2.97
N THR A 397 -15.25 2.27 -2.84
CA THR A 397 -14.45 3.04 -1.87
C THR A 397 -13.03 3.23 -2.36
N GLY A 398 -12.42 4.38 -2.06
CA GLY A 398 -11.03 4.71 -2.33
C GLY A 398 -10.59 4.30 -3.73
N GLY A 399 -9.41 3.67 -3.84
CA GLY A 399 -8.86 3.24 -5.13
C GLY A 399 -9.67 2.16 -5.85
N LEU A 400 -10.53 1.41 -5.16
CA LEU A 400 -11.45 0.48 -5.82
C LEU A 400 -12.46 1.23 -6.69
N LYS A 401 -12.96 2.37 -6.22
CA LYS A 401 -13.84 3.26 -6.98
C LYS A 401 -13.15 3.81 -8.23
N ASP A 402 -11.87 4.14 -8.11
CA ASP A 402 -11.10 4.77 -9.19
C ASP A 402 -10.64 3.77 -10.27
N THR A 403 -10.47 2.50 -9.90
CA THR A 403 -9.82 1.48 -10.75
C THR A 403 -10.77 0.41 -11.29
N VAL A 404 -12.03 0.36 -10.85
CA VAL A 404 -13.02 -0.62 -11.31
C VAL A 404 -14.28 0.10 -11.75
N ILE A 405 -14.71 -0.12 -12.98
CA ILE A 405 -15.97 0.39 -13.56
C ILE A 405 -16.96 -0.77 -13.61
N ASP A 406 -18.22 -0.53 -13.19
CA ASP A 406 -19.25 -1.58 -13.20
C ASP A 406 -19.53 -2.08 -14.63
N PHE A 407 -19.70 -3.37 -14.82
CA PHE A 407 -19.92 -3.95 -16.16
C PHE A 407 -21.28 -3.55 -16.76
N GLY A 408 -22.17 -2.98 -15.96
CA GLY A 408 -23.43 -2.38 -16.42
C GLY A 408 -23.25 -0.97 -17.00
N ASP A 409 -22.13 -0.32 -16.73
CA ASP A 409 -21.82 1.02 -17.24
C ASP A 409 -21.04 0.94 -18.57
N GLU A 410 -21.00 2.06 -19.31
CA GLU A 410 -20.24 2.15 -20.55
C GLU A 410 -18.75 1.86 -20.30
N GLY A 411 -18.19 0.94 -21.07
CA GLY A 411 -16.79 0.55 -20.92
C GLY A 411 -16.48 -0.30 -19.68
N GLY A 412 -17.48 -0.70 -18.89
CA GLY A 412 -17.28 -1.40 -17.63
C GLY A 412 -16.70 -2.81 -17.74
N TYR A 413 -16.05 -3.24 -16.66
CA TYR A 413 -15.29 -4.49 -16.63
C TYR A 413 -15.21 -5.15 -15.25
N GLY A 414 -15.93 -4.67 -14.25
CA GLY A 414 -16.01 -5.23 -12.89
C GLY A 414 -17.42 -5.25 -12.34
N ILE A 415 -17.60 -5.69 -11.13
CA ILE A 415 -18.86 -5.63 -10.39
C ILE A 415 -18.67 -4.68 -9.22
N ARG A 416 -19.55 -3.69 -9.10
CA ARG A 416 -19.56 -2.73 -8.01
C ARG A 416 -20.74 -2.95 -7.09
N PHE A 417 -20.52 -2.74 -5.78
CA PHE A 417 -21.59 -2.67 -4.78
C PHE A 417 -21.29 -1.54 -3.77
N LEU A 418 -22.33 -1.03 -3.10
CA LEU A 418 -22.21 0.22 -2.34
C LEU A 418 -21.85 0.01 -0.88
N GLN A 419 -22.49 -0.95 -0.22
CA GLN A 419 -22.34 -1.15 1.21
C GLN A 419 -21.45 -2.37 1.53
N ALA A 420 -20.61 -2.24 2.56
CA ALA A 420 -19.93 -3.38 3.17
C ALA A 420 -20.97 -4.16 3.99
N SER A 421 -21.83 -4.90 3.32
CA SER A 421 -22.94 -5.66 3.92
C SER A 421 -23.07 -7.05 3.30
N VAL A 422 -23.60 -7.98 4.07
CA VAL A 422 -23.89 -9.34 3.60
C VAL A 422 -24.85 -9.30 2.39
N VAL A 423 -25.83 -8.40 2.40
CA VAL A 423 -26.83 -8.27 1.31
C VAL A 423 -26.15 -7.85 0.02
N ASP A 424 -25.41 -6.74 0.02
CA ASP A 424 -24.71 -6.23 -1.16
C ASP A 424 -23.72 -7.25 -1.74
N ILE A 425 -22.99 -7.97 -0.87
CA ILE A 425 -22.08 -9.03 -1.31
C ILE A 425 -22.85 -10.17 -1.99
N THR A 426 -23.97 -10.62 -1.40
CA THR A 426 -24.79 -11.71 -1.96
C THR A 426 -25.40 -11.30 -3.31
N GLU A 427 -25.86 -10.06 -3.45
CA GLU A 427 -26.34 -9.53 -4.73
C GLU A 427 -25.21 -9.44 -5.77
N ALA A 428 -24.02 -9.00 -5.38
CA ALA A 428 -22.87 -8.98 -6.27
C ALA A 428 -22.47 -10.39 -6.73
N VAL A 429 -22.55 -11.40 -5.84
CA VAL A 429 -22.33 -12.80 -6.20
C VAL A 429 -23.40 -13.27 -7.19
N SER A 430 -24.67 -12.93 -7.01
CA SER A 430 -25.73 -13.28 -7.94
C SER A 430 -25.48 -12.68 -9.33
N ARG A 431 -25.05 -11.42 -9.40
CA ARG A 431 -24.65 -10.77 -10.66
C ARG A 431 -23.43 -11.47 -11.31
N ALA A 432 -22.47 -11.94 -10.51
CA ALA A 432 -21.33 -12.69 -11.01
C ALA A 432 -21.73 -14.05 -11.58
N VAL A 433 -22.62 -14.79 -10.91
CA VAL A 433 -23.16 -16.08 -11.37
C VAL A 433 -23.92 -15.89 -12.68
N GLU A 434 -24.75 -14.85 -12.79
CA GLU A 434 -25.49 -14.53 -14.03
C GLU A 434 -24.52 -14.17 -15.17
N LEU A 435 -23.55 -13.27 -14.91
CA LEU A 435 -22.55 -12.86 -15.90
C LEU A 435 -21.73 -14.05 -16.40
N TYR A 436 -21.42 -15.00 -15.53
CA TYR A 436 -20.62 -16.19 -15.87
C TYR A 436 -21.30 -17.07 -16.94
N GLN A 437 -22.64 -17.06 -17.05
CA GLN A 437 -23.38 -17.79 -18.06
C GLN A 437 -23.17 -17.23 -19.49
N ASP A 438 -22.78 -15.96 -19.62
CA ASP A 438 -22.45 -15.32 -20.89
C ASP A 438 -20.94 -15.36 -21.16
N ALA A 439 -20.46 -16.49 -21.66
CA ALA A 439 -19.04 -16.68 -21.94
C ALA A 439 -18.44 -15.64 -22.91
N ALA A 440 -19.24 -15.16 -23.87
CA ALA A 440 -18.80 -14.16 -24.86
C ALA A 440 -18.59 -12.80 -24.16
N LYS A 441 -19.51 -12.38 -23.31
CA LYS A 441 -19.43 -11.16 -22.52
C LYS A 441 -18.26 -11.22 -21.52
N VAL A 442 -18.10 -12.35 -20.82
CA VAL A 442 -16.96 -12.57 -19.91
C VAL A 442 -15.63 -12.43 -20.65
N GLN A 443 -15.47 -13.02 -21.82
CA GLN A 443 -14.24 -12.90 -22.62
C GLN A 443 -13.98 -11.46 -23.10
N SER A 444 -15.03 -10.75 -23.51
CA SER A 444 -14.93 -9.34 -23.90
C SER A 444 -14.46 -8.46 -22.73
N ILE A 445 -15.06 -8.63 -21.56
CA ILE A 445 -14.70 -7.95 -20.32
C ILE A 445 -13.22 -8.23 -19.97
N ARG A 446 -12.83 -9.51 -19.95
CA ARG A 446 -11.45 -9.93 -19.64
C ARG A 446 -10.41 -9.31 -20.58
N LYS A 447 -10.68 -9.27 -21.87
CA LYS A 447 -9.78 -8.63 -22.85
C LYS A 447 -9.64 -7.13 -22.60
N ARG A 448 -10.75 -6.45 -22.29
CA ARG A 448 -10.76 -5.02 -22.00
C ARG A 448 -9.94 -4.70 -20.76
N MET A 449 -10.18 -5.39 -19.64
CA MET A 449 -9.48 -5.10 -18.39
C MET A 449 -7.99 -5.43 -18.44
N MET A 450 -7.59 -6.49 -19.17
CA MET A 450 -6.17 -6.84 -19.33
C MET A 450 -5.40 -5.83 -20.21
N ALA A 451 -6.09 -4.96 -20.95
CA ALA A 451 -5.48 -3.90 -21.75
C ALA A 451 -5.29 -2.59 -20.95
N LEU A 452 -5.81 -2.51 -19.73
CA LEU A 452 -5.64 -1.33 -18.89
C LEU A 452 -4.19 -1.21 -18.41
N ASP A 453 -3.70 0.02 -18.36
CA ASP A 453 -2.36 0.32 -17.85
C ASP A 453 -2.44 0.84 -16.41
N PHE A 454 -2.02 -0.02 -15.48
CA PHE A 454 -1.77 0.31 -14.07
C PHE A 454 -0.31 0.01 -13.71
N SER A 455 0.62 0.19 -14.64
CA SER A 455 2.04 0.02 -14.40
C SER A 455 2.61 1.10 -13.48
N TRP A 456 3.72 0.80 -12.82
CA TRP A 456 4.50 1.80 -12.12
C TRP A 456 5.07 2.88 -13.05
N ASP A 457 5.30 2.59 -14.33
CA ASP A 457 5.74 3.60 -15.31
C ASP A 457 4.75 4.77 -15.37
N ARG A 458 3.44 4.48 -15.42
CA ARG A 458 2.41 5.49 -15.40
C ARG A 458 2.42 6.28 -14.08
N SER A 459 2.39 5.59 -12.95
CA SER A 459 2.31 6.23 -11.63
C SER A 459 3.56 7.03 -11.31
N ALA A 460 4.76 6.51 -11.61
CA ALA A 460 6.03 7.23 -11.43
C ALA A 460 6.07 8.52 -12.24
N LYS A 461 5.54 8.52 -13.47
CA LYS A 461 5.45 9.72 -14.30
C LYS A 461 4.54 10.79 -13.68
N GLU A 462 3.43 10.39 -13.05
CA GLU A 462 2.54 11.32 -12.33
C GLU A 462 3.27 11.96 -11.13
N TYR A 463 4.04 11.17 -10.37
CA TYR A 463 4.89 11.70 -9.28
C TYR A 463 5.98 12.63 -9.80
N ILE A 464 6.67 12.30 -10.90
CA ILE A 464 7.70 13.16 -11.50
C ILE A 464 7.09 14.50 -11.95
N ASN A 465 5.94 14.48 -12.60
CA ASN A 465 5.23 15.70 -13.00
C ASN A 465 4.88 16.57 -11.77
N LEU A 466 4.45 15.95 -10.67
CA LEU A 466 4.20 16.65 -9.40
C LEU A 466 5.48 17.33 -8.90
N TYR A 467 6.61 16.60 -8.85
CA TYR A 467 7.88 17.15 -8.37
C TYR A 467 8.41 18.29 -9.27
N GLU A 468 8.26 18.16 -10.56
CA GLU A 468 8.67 19.20 -11.51
C GLU A 468 7.86 20.50 -11.34
N SER A 469 6.59 20.38 -10.93
CA SER A 469 5.74 21.54 -10.61
C SER A 469 6.20 22.32 -9.39
N LEU A 470 7.10 21.74 -8.55
CA LEU A 470 7.63 22.38 -7.35
C LEU A 470 8.95 23.14 -7.59
N LYS A 471 9.55 23.00 -8.78
CA LYS A 471 10.72 23.79 -9.13
C LYS A 471 10.33 25.26 -9.26
N PRO A 472 11.16 26.19 -8.74
CA PRO A 472 10.94 27.61 -9.02
C PRO A 472 10.89 27.83 -10.53
N ALA A 473 9.96 28.63 -11.02
CA ALA A 473 9.97 29.10 -12.41
C ALA A 473 11.30 29.85 -12.61
N ILE A 474 12.16 29.37 -13.54
CA ILE A 474 13.42 30.01 -13.91
C ILE A 474 13.12 31.30 -14.64
#